data_41656319f1b7aba1fcd0a2d1d30cb288
#
_entry.id   41656319f1b7aba1fcd0a2d1d30cb288
#
_cell.length_a   1.000
_cell.length_b   1.000
_cell.length_c   1.000
_cell.angle_alpha   90.00
_cell.angle_beta   90.00
_cell.angle_gamma   90.00
#
_symmetry.space_group_name_H-M   'P 1'
#
loop_
_entity.id
_entity.type
_entity.pdbx_description
1 polymer ?
#
loop_
_entity_poly.entity_id
_entity_poly.type
_entity_poly.pdbx_seq_one_letter_code
_entity_poly.pdbx_strand_id
1 'polypeptide(L)'
;MKRFFFNFFYFSSRVFTKLSRLSLSSARKLDTIDGQRHSVIRSTRYDMVVAPDEPYYAEQYWTVMLPLLDTLPKDAKALDLGCSQGRLTIRLGKLFTQGHVVGCDISAEAITQARAYGAGESAGNIDFQVQPISDCLKTFSEQSVDVIIMTEVTFFYPQWKQDVPRIIQTLKPGGILVMSFRTQYFDALCLVQSRLWEDVEPVLEDRQGAIFGSTTVFSWQTSEEIRAFMVEVHGLELLELRGIGVCSGIPGDPHEHICQPSQLDDRERVKLMKLELELGKTVPDGGRYILAIARKVEI
;
A
#
# COMPACT_ATOMS: atom_id res chain seq x y z
N MET A 1 -2.72 47.89 -7.27
CA MET A 1 -2.64 46.82 -8.24
C MET A 1 -2.35 45.44 -7.60
N LYS A 2 -1.23 45.21 -6.89
CA LYS A 2 -0.90 43.91 -6.26
C LYS A 2 -2.01 43.37 -5.33
N ARG A 3 -2.66 44.19 -4.54
CA ARG A 3 -3.72 43.81 -3.59
C ARG A 3 -5.03 43.40 -4.30
N PHE A 4 -5.30 44.00 -5.49
CA PHE A 4 -6.45 43.63 -6.33
C PHE A 4 -6.28 42.25 -6.94
N PHE A 5 -5.07 41.96 -7.48
CA PHE A 5 -4.75 40.65 -8.01
C PHE A 5 -4.75 39.57 -6.92
N PHE A 6 -4.20 39.85 -5.75
CA PHE A 6 -4.27 38.92 -4.62
C PHE A 6 -5.71 38.59 -4.24
N ASN A 7 -6.58 39.60 -4.10
CA ASN A 7 -7.99 39.37 -3.76
C ASN A 7 -8.76 38.63 -4.86
N PHE A 8 -8.43 38.89 -6.14
CA PHE A 8 -9.04 38.16 -7.27
C PHE A 8 -8.62 36.70 -7.29
N PHE A 9 -7.34 36.39 -7.15
CA PHE A 9 -6.85 35.01 -7.09
C PHE A 9 -7.33 34.30 -5.82
N TYR A 10 -7.36 34.95 -4.69
CA TYR A 10 -7.86 34.38 -3.45
C TYR A 10 -9.37 34.07 -3.55
N PHE A 11 -10.15 34.95 -4.15
CA PHE A 11 -11.59 34.74 -4.38
C PHE A 11 -11.83 33.62 -5.39
N SER A 12 -11.12 33.62 -6.51
CA SER A 12 -11.24 32.55 -7.53
C SER A 12 -10.82 31.19 -6.97
N SER A 13 -9.75 31.10 -6.18
CA SER A 13 -9.36 29.86 -5.53
C SER A 13 -10.44 29.32 -4.57
N ARG A 14 -11.12 30.21 -3.82
CA ARG A 14 -12.25 29.82 -2.95
C ARG A 14 -13.46 29.32 -3.75
N VAL A 15 -13.76 29.93 -4.89
CA VAL A 15 -14.84 29.49 -5.78
C VAL A 15 -14.50 28.15 -6.40
N PHE A 16 -13.27 27.95 -6.89
CA PHE A 16 -12.81 26.65 -7.41
C PHE A 16 -12.82 25.57 -6.34
N THR A 17 -12.38 25.89 -5.12
CA THR A 17 -12.45 24.95 -3.99
C THR A 17 -13.89 24.60 -3.63
N LYS A 18 -14.81 25.56 -3.68
CA LYS A 18 -16.24 25.32 -3.42
C LYS A 18 -16.91 24.48 -4.54
N LEU A 19 -16.56 24.73 -5.79
CA LEU A 19 -17.04 23.95 -6.94
C LEU A 19 -16.46 22.52 -6.93
N SER A 20 -15.19 22.35 -6.60
CA SER A 20 -14.59 21.02 -6.47
C SER A 20 -15.21 20.23 -5.30
N ARG A 21 -15.57 20.90 -4.19
CA ARG A 21 -16.28 20.27 -3.05
C ARG A 21 -17.71 19.86 -3.43
N LEU A 22 -18.43 20.68 -4.21
CA LEU A 22 -19.77 20.33 -4.70
C LEU A 22 -19.70 19.17 -5.69
N SER A 23 -18.68 19.15 -6.54
CA SER A 23 -18.40 18.04 -7.47
C SER A 23 -18.02 16.76 -6.73
N LEU A 24 -17.16 16.84 -5.68
CA LEU A 24 -16.82 15.73 -4.81
C LEU A 24 -18.03 15.24 -4.00
N SER A 25 -18.85 16.13 -3.45
CA SER A 25 -20.09 15.75 -2.77
C SER A 25 -21.10 15.08 -3.69
N SER A 26 -21.20 15.54 -4.94
CA SER A 26 -22.07 14.92 -5.95
C SER A 26 -21.50 13.57 -6.44
N ALA A 27 -20.19 13.46 -6.62
CA ALA A 27 -19.53 12.20 -6.93
C ALA A 27 -19.69 11.17 -5.80
N ARG A 28 -19.59 11.61 -4.54
CA ARG A 28 -19.83 10.76 -3.36
C ARG A 28 -21.26 10.24 -3.26
N LYS A 29 -22.27 11.03 -3.63
CA LYS A 29 -23.67 10.58 -3.68
C LYS A 29 -23.91 9.54 -4.78
N LEU A 30 -23.11 9.56 -5.85
CA LEU A 30 -23.14 8.55 -6.92
C LEU A 30 -22.32 7.30 -6.54
N ASP A 31 -21.35 7.42 -5.63
CA ASP A 31 -20.49 6.33 -5.15
C ASP A 31 -21.21 5.37 -4.17
N THR A 32 -22.39 5.74 -3.69
CA THR A 32 -23.15 4.97 -2.68
C THR A 32 -23.78 3.68 -3.22
N ILE A 33 -23.77 3.43 -4.52
CA ILE A 33 -24.46 2.29 -5.11
C ILE A 33 -23.56 1.06 -5.29
N ASP A 34 -22.21 1.21 -5.29
CA ASP A 34 -21.32 0.09 -5.61
C ASP A 34 -19.91 0.20 -4.95
N GLY A 35 -19.85 0.53 -3.67
CA GLY A 35 -18.60 0.85 -2.96
C GLY A 35 -17.50 -0.21 -3.07
N GLN A 36 -17.84 -1.50 -3.12
CA GLN A 36 -16.85 -2.57 -3.34
C GLN A 36 -16.35 -2.61 -4.79
N ARG A 37 -17.20 -2.33 -5.77
CA ARG A 37 -16.78 -2.21 -7.18
C ARG A 37 -15.93 -0.97 -7.41
N HIS A 38 -16.20 0.14 -6.72
CA HIS A 38 -15.46 1.39 -6.91
C HIS A 38 -14.03 1.36 -6.38
N SER A 39 -13.74 0.65 -5.29
CA SER A 39 -12.36 0.49 -4.83
C SER A 39 -11.52 -0.30 -5.84
N VAL A 40 -12.09 -1.36 -6.40
CA VAL A 40 -11.47 -2.18 -7.46
C VAL A 40 -11.36 -1.38 -8.77
N ILE A 41 -12.41 -0.64 -9.17
CA ILE A 41 -12.42 0.21 -10.39
C ILE A 41 -11.46 1.38 -10.28
N ARG A 42 -11.28 2.00 -9.10
CA ARG A 42 -10.25 3.03 -8.89
C ARG A 42 -8.85 2.46 -9.04
N SER A 43 -8.60 1.24 -8.54
CA SER A 43 -7.32 0.56 -8.75
C SER A 43 -7.05 0.25 -10.22
N THR A 44 -8.07 -0.05 -11.02
CA THR A 44 -7.92 -0.35 -12.46
C THR A 44 -7.64 0.89 -13.33
N ARG A 45 -8.08 2.07 -12.90
CA ARG A 45 -7.81 3.35 -13.59
C ARG A 45 -6.51 4.02 -13.15
N TYR A 46 -5.97 3.60 -12.03
CA TYR A 46 -4.74 4.13 -11.46
C TYR A 46 -3.63 3.12 -11.67
N ASP A 47 -2.65 3.49 -12.47
CA ASP A 47 -1.52 2.63 -12.78
C ASP A 47 -0.38 2.86 -11.78
N MET A 48 -0.22 1.93 -10.84
CA MET A 48 0.79 2.00 -9.78
C MET A 48 2.23 1.78 -10.29
N VAL A 49 2.41 1.44 -11.56
CA VAL A 49 3.75 1.28 -12.14
C VAL A 49 4.26 2.60 -12.72
N VAL A 50 3.36 3.39 -13.35
CA VAL A 50 3.77 4.59 -14.11
C VAL A 50 3.18 5.90 -13.56
N ALA A 51 2.25 5.87 -12.63
CA ALA A 51 1.70 7.09 -12.04
C ALA A 51 2.82 7.89 -11.34
N PRO A 52 2.85 9.23 -11.43
CA PRO A 52 4.04 10.06 -11.16
C PRO A 52 4.70 9.72 -9.86
N ASP A 53 4.22 9.64 -8.75
CA ASP A 53 4.94 9.42 -7.49
C ASP A 53 5.07 7.95 -7.07
N GLU A 54 4.33 7.03 -7.70
CA GLU A 54 4.31 5.61 -7.32
C GLU A 54 5.66 4.88 -7.48
N PRO A 55 6.48 5.14 -8.51
CA PRO A 55 7.81 4.54 -8.59
C PRO A 55 8.71 4.90 -7.39
N TYR A 56 8.56 6.10 -6.82
CA TYR A 56 9.31 6.51 -5.63
C TYR A 56 8.92 5.66 -4.41
N TYR A 57 7.63 5.42 -4.19
CA TYR A 57 7.18 4.58 -3.07
C TYR A 57 7.51 3.10 -3.29
N ALA A 58 7.40 2.61 -4.52
CA ALA A 58 7.85 1.27 -4.86
C ALA A 58 9.34 1.07 -4.53
N GLU A 59 10.18 2.10 -4.80
CA GLU A 59 11.60 2.10 -4.44
C GLU A 59 11.80 2.15 -2.92
N GLN A 60 10.99 2.92 -2.21
CA GLN A 60 11.06 3.01 -0.75
C GLN A 60 10.74 1.65 -0.09
N TYR A 61 9.66 0.97 -0.52
CA TYR A 61 9.36 -0.41 -0.11
C TYR A 61 10.53 -1.33 -0.41
N TRP A 62 11.02 -1.29 -1.65
CA TRP A 62 12.07 -2.19 -2.11
C TRP A 62 13.37 -2.00 -1.34
N THR A 63 13.77 -0.76 -1.07
CA THR A 63 14.98 -0.44 -0.30
C THR A 63 14.94 -1.02 1.11
N VAL A 64 13.76 -1.07 1.74
CA VAL A 64 13.61 -1.68 3.06
C VAL A 64 13.59 -3.21 3.00
N MET A 65 12.95 -3.78 1.98
CA MET A 65 12.78 -5.22 1.82
C MET A 65 14.06 -5.92 1.33
N LEU A 66 14.76 -5.33 0.38
CA LEU A 66 15.86 -5.97 -0.35
C LEU A 66 16.96 -6.56 0.56
N PRO A 67 17.46 -5.87 1.60
CA PRO A 67 18.51 -6.43 2.47
C PRO A 67 18.12 -7.76 3.13
N LEU A 68 16.83 -7.96 3.40
CA LEU A 68 16.30 -9.19 4.00
C LEU A 68 16.03 -10.25 2.93
N LEU A 69 15.47 -9.86 1.79
CA LEU A 69 15.13 -10.78 0.71
C LEU A 69 16.37 -11.32 -0.02
N ASP A 70 17.43 -10.53 -0.16
CA ASP A 70 18.68 -10.95 -0.82
C ASP A 70 19.50 -11.99 -0.02
N THR A 71 19.12 -12.21 1.25
CA THR A 71 19.67 -13.31 2.06
C THR A 71 19.11 -14.68 1.67
N LEU A 72 18.00 -14.71 0.95
CA LEU A 72 17.34 -15.93 0.52
C LEU A 72 17.97 -16.47 -0.77
N PRO A 73 17.87 -17.79 -1.03
CA PRO A 73 18.44 -18.40 -2.23
C PRO A 73 17.74 -17.89 -3.50
N LYS A 74 18.45 -17.95 -4.64
CA LYS A 74 17.92 -17.45 -5.93
C LYS A 74 16.79 -18.33 -6.53
N ASP A 75 16.60 -19.51 -5.99
CA ASP A 75 15.49 -20.43 -6.32
C ASP A 75 14.30 -20.31 -5.34
N ALA A 76 14.30 -19.26 -4.49
CA ALA A 76 13.22 -19.00 -3.56
C ALA A 76 11.87 -18.81 -4.28
N LYS A 77 10.81 -19.32 -3.65
CA LYS A 77 9.42 -19.14 -4.09
C LYS A 77 8.79 -17.96 -3.39
N ALA A 78 8.18 -17.08 -4.15
CA ALA A 78 7.52 -15.88 -3.60
C ALA A 78 6.06 -15.77 -4.04
N LEU A 79 5.23 -15.18 -3.18
CA LEU A 79 3.82 -14.94 -3.41
C LEU A 79 3.52 -13.47 -3.11
N ASP A 80 2.90 -12.77 -4.08
CA ASP A 80 2.46 -11.39 -3.96
C ASP A 80 0.91 -11.34 -3.95
N LEU A 81 0.35 -11.11 -2.78
CA LEU A 81 -1.10 -11.12 -2.53
C LEU A 81 -1.68 -9.70 -2.72
N GLY A 82 -2.53 -9.55 -3.76
CA GLY A 82 -3.04 -8.24 -4.18
C GLY A 82 -1.99 -7.47 -4.98
N CYS A 83 -1.37 -8.14 -5.96
CA CYS A 83 -0.21 -7.63 -6.69
C CYS A 83 -0.51 -6.46 -7.63
N SER A 84 -1.78 -6.14 -7.89
CA SER A 84 -2.22 -5.12 -8.85
C SER A 84 -1.49 -5.27 -10.20
N GLN A 85 -0.84 -4.20 -10.72
CA GLN A 85 -0.05 -4.23 -11.97
C GLN A 85 1.37 -4.86 -11.80
N GLY A 86 1.67 -5.50 -10.67
CA GLY A 86 2.87 -6.29 -10.48
C GLY A 86 4.15 -5.53 -10.16
N ARG A 87 4.06 -4.28 -9.66
CA ARG A 87 5.24 -3.42 -9.38
C ARG A 87 6.30 -4.06 -8.48
N LEU A 88 5.89 -4.85 -7.48
CA LEU A 88 6.80 -5.58 -6.60
C LEU A 88 7.00 -7.03 -7.06
N THR A 89 5.99 -7.67 -7.63
CA THR A 89 6.07 -9.03 -8.20
C THR A 89 7.19 -9.13 -9.22
N ILE A 90 7.31 -8.14 -10.13
CA ILE A 90 8.36 -8.10 -11.16
C ILE A 90 9.74 -7.98 -10.53
N ARG A 91 9.89 -7.17 -9.48
CA ARG A 91 11.15 -7.05 -8.73
C ARG A 91 11.54 -8.36 -8.03
N LEU A 92 10.56 -9.07 -7.46
CA LEU A 92 10.79 -10.42 -6.88
C LEU A 92 11.23 -11.41 -7.95
N GLY A 93 10.61 -11.40 -9.15
CA GLY A 93 11.02 -12.26 -10.26
C GLY A 93 12.46 -12.01 -10.71
N LYS A 94 12.90 -10.76 -10.72
CA LYS A 94 14.29 -10.38 -11.01
C LYS A 94 15.26 -10.77 -9.90
N LEU A 95 14.82 -10.76 -8.64
CA LEU A 95 15.64 -11.15 -7.50
C LEU A 95 15.82 -12.68 -7.44
N PHE A 96 14.75 -13.44 -7.63
CA PHE A 96 14.70 -14.90 -7.52
C PHE A 96 14.72 -15.56 -8.90
N THR A 97 15.81 -15.34 -9.65
CA THR A 97 15.95 -15.71 -11.07
C THR A 97 15.81 -17.20 -11.37
N GLN A 98 16.01 -18.07 -10.39
CA GLN A 98 15.87 -19.53 -10.49
C GLN A 98 14.62 -20.03 -9.73
N GLY A 99 13.92 -19.11 -9.06
CA GLY A 99 12.72 -19.38 -8.30
C GLY A 99 11.45 -19.22 -9.12
N HIS A 100 10.33 -19.21 -8.42
CA HIS A 100 9.02 -18.98 -9.00
C HIS A 100 8.24 -17.97 -8.19
N VAL A 101 7.67 -16.96 -8.86
CA VAL A 101 6.90 -15.88 -8.23
C VAL A 101 5.47 -15.93 -8.74
N VAL A 102 4.51 -15.96 -7.81
CA VAL A 102 3.09 -15.86 -8.14
C VAL A 102 2.56 -14.54 -7.63
N GLY A 103 1.96 -13.75 -8.53
CA GLY A 103 1.18 -12.56 -8.17
C GLY A 103 -0.31 -12.82 -8.37
N CYS A 104 -1.14 -12.55 -7.37
CA CYS A 104 -2.59 -12.66 -7.53
C CYS A 104 -3.31 -11.35 -7.21
N ASP A 105 -4.36 -11.06 -7.97
CA ASP A 105 -5.25 -9.93 -7.75
C ASP A 105 -6.66 -10.27 -8.25
N ILE A 106 -7.69 -9.64 -7.70
CA ILE A 106 -9.09 -9.82 -8.14
C ILE A 106 -9.39 -9.06 -9.44
N SER A 107 -8.57 -8.06 -9.78
CA SER A 107 -8.74 -7.22 -10.97
C SER A 107 -8.13 -7.89 -12.20
N ALA A 108 -8.98 -8.39 -13.10
CA ALA A 108 -8.55 -8.95 -14.39
C ALA A 108 -7.81 -7.92 -15.25
N GLU A 109 -8.18 -6.64 -15.15
CA GLU A 109 -7.54 -5.54 -15.89
C GLU A 109 -6.13 -5.28 -15.35
N ALA A 110 -5.96 -5.19 -14.02
CA ALA A 110 -4.65 -5.03 -13.40
C ALA A 110 -3.71 -6.21 -13.74
N ILE A 111 -4.20 -7.43 -13.68
CA ILE A 111 -3.44 -8.63 -14.07
C ILE A 111 -3.06 -8.62 -15.56
N THR A 112 -3.93 -8.11 -16.44
CA THR A 112 -3.59 -7.97 -17.87
C THR A 112 -2.43 -7.00 -18.05
N GLN A 113 -2.43 -5.87 -17.35
CA GLN A 113 -1.33 -4.90 -17.35
C GLN A 113 -0.05 -5.50 -16.71
N ALA A 114 -0.19 -6.21 -15.58
CA ALA A 114 0.93 -6.89 -14.93
C ALA A 114 1.66 -7.87 -15.85
N ARG A 115 0.91 -8.66 -16.62
CA ARG A 115 1.48 -9.56 -17.64
C ARG A 115 2.23 -8.81 -18.73
N ALA A 116 1.69 -7.68 -19.19
CA ALA A 116 2.34 -6.85 -20.20
C ALA A 116 3.66 -6.25 -19.66
N TYR A 117 3.67 -5.72 -18.43
CA TYR A 117 4.89 -5.22 -17.79
C TYR A 117 5.90 -6.35 -17.54
N GLY A 118 5.47 -7.50 -17.03
CA GLY A 118 6.34 -8.65 -16.79
C GLY A 118 7.01 -9.19 -18.08
N ALA A 119 6.28 -9.24 -19.19
CA ALA A 119 6.81 -9.63 -20.48
C ALA A 119 7.88 -8.65 -21.00
N GLY A 120 7.68 -7.35 -20.82
CA GLY A 120 8.66 -6.32 -21.18
C GLY A 120 9.97 -6.40 -20.39
N GLU A 121 9.93 -6.97 -19.18
CA GLU A 121 11.08 -7.09 -18.28
C GLU A 121 11.76 -8.47 -18.33
N SER A 122 11.35 -9.34 -19.27
CA SER A 122 11.89 -10.71 -19.46
C SER A 122 11.83 -11.60 -18.21
N ALA A 123 10.84 -11.39 -17.35
CA ALA A 123 10.64 -12.13 -16.10
C ALA A 123 9.85 -13.43 -16.37
N GLY A 124 10.45 -14.42 -16.99
CA GLY A 124 9.82 -15.68 -17.39
C GLY A 124 9.45 -16.63 -16.26
N ASN A 125 9.79 -16.27 -15.01
CA ASN A 125 9.54 -17.06 -13.80
C ASN A 125 8.36 -16.50 -12.96
N ILE A 126 7.55 -15.59 -13.53
CA ILE A 126 6.39 -14.98 -12.87
C ILE A 126 5.10 -15.54 -13.47
N ASP A 127 4.17 -15.92 -12.58
CA ASP A 127 2.79 -16.26 -12.93
C ASP A 127 1.83 -15.23 -12.30
N PHE A 128 1.02 -14.57 -13.14
CA PHE A 128 0.00 -13.62 -12.70
C PHE A 128 -1.40 -14.24 -12.80
N GLN A 129 -2.14 -14.26 -11.68
CA GLN A 129 -3.40 -14.96 -11.55
C GLN A 129 -4.54 -14.01 -11.14
N VAL A 130 -5.69 -14.11 -11.84
CA VAL A 130 -6.91 -13.38 -11.48
C VAL A 130 -7.67 -14.23 -10.47
N GLN A 131 -7.52 -13.95 -9.18
CA GLN A 131 -8.25 -14.65 -8.13
C GLN A 131 -8.18 -13.92 -6.79
N PRO A 132 -9.14 -14.16 -5.89
CA PRO A 132 -9.09 -13.67 -4.51
C PRO A 132 -7.88 -14.25 -3.75
N ILE A 133 -7.39 -13.51 -2.76
CA ILE A 133 -6.29 -13.93 -1.89
C ILE A 133 -6.56 -15.30 -1.24
N SER A 134 -7.77 -15.49 -0.69
CA SER A 134 -8.16 -16.74 -0.05
C SER A 134 -8.10 -17.95 -0.98
N ASP A 135 -8.43 -17.78 -2.26
CA ASP A 135 -8.38 -18.84 -3.26
C ASP A 135 -6.94 -19.09 -3.73
N CYS A 136 -6.16 -18.04 -3.90
CA CYS A 136 -4.73 -18.14 -4.18
C CYS A 136 -4.01 -18.98 -3.11
N LEU A 137 -4.23 -18.65 -1.84
CA LEU A 137 -3.62 -19.38 -0.72
C LEU A 137 -3.98 -20.88 -0.67
N LYS A 138 -5.15 -21.28 -1.17
CA LYS A 138 -5.56 -22.69 -1.24
C LYS A 138 -4.75 -23.50 -2.24
N THR A 139 -4.15 -22.84 -3.24
CA THR A 139 -3.33 -23.54 -4.27
C THR A 139 -1.94 -23.89 -3.78
N PHE A 140 -1.51 -23.37 -2.62
CA PHE A 140 -0.20 -23.65 -2.03
C PHE A 140 -0.32 -24.65 -0.86
N SER A 141 0.66 -25.56 -0.80
CA SER A 141 0.83 -26.43 0.36
C SER A 141 1.35 -25.66 1.57
N GLU A 142 1.23 -26.25 2.75
CA GLU A 142 1.90 -25.73 3.94
C GLU A 142 3.41 -25.74 3.75
N GLN A 143 4.09 -24.74 4.33
CA GLN A 143 5.55 -24.63 4.32
C GLN A 143 6.17 -24.75 2.91
N SER A 144 5.53 -24.15 1.90
CA SER A 144 5.95 -24.28 0.51
C SER A 144 6.55 -23.00 -0.11
N VAL A 145 6.42 -21.85 0.58
CA VAL A 145 6.78 -20.53 0.06
C VAL A 145 7.82 -19.88 0.98
N ASP A 146 8.84 -19.25 0.40
CA ASP A 146 9.92 -18.59 1.14
C ASP A 146 9.57 -17.14 1.49
N VAL A 147 8.80 -16.46 0.63
CA VAL A 147 8.40 -15.06 0.81
C VAL A 147 6.92 -14.89 0.48
N ILE A 148 6.19 -14.23 1.35
CA ILE A 148 4.85 -13.71 1.05
C ILE A 148 4.83 -12.22 1.28
N ILE A 149 4.39 -11.45 0.27
CA ILE A 149 4.15 -10.02 0.40
C ILE A 149 2.66 -9.70 0.23
N MET A 150 2.17 -8.72 0.99
CA MET A 150 0.81 -8.18 0.92
C MET A 150 0.88 -6.68 1.22
N THR A 151 1.20 -5.87 0.20
CA THR A 151 1.44 -4.44 0.35
C THR A 151 0.27 -3.61 -0.19
N GLU A 152 -0.18 -2.62 0.59
CA GLU A 152 -1.28 -1.70 0.26
C GLU A 152 -2.64 -2.40 -0.02
N VAL A 153 -2.82 -3.59 0.57
CA VAL A 153 -4.02 -4.43 0.43
C VAL A 153 -4.92 -4.32 1.66
N THR A 154 -4.33 -4.36 2.86
CA THR A 154 -5.07 -4.46 4.13
C THR A 154 -6.10 -3.34 4.31
N PHE A 155 -5.83 -2.15 3.76
CA PHE A 155 -6.72 -1.00 3.82
C PHE A 155 -8.07 -1.26 3.13
N PHE A 156 -8.03 -1.91 1.97
CA PHE A 156 -9.23 -2.22 1.16
C PHE A 156 -9.79 -3.62 1.43
N TYR A 157 -9.12 -4.42 2.25
CA TYR A 157 -9.46 -5.78 2.57
C TYR A 157 -9.54 -5.98 4.10
N PRO A 158 -10.62 -5.50 4.77
CA PRO A 158 -10.72 -5.53 6.24
C PRO A 158 -10.67 -6.94 6.85
N GLN A 159 -10.95 -7.97 6.05
CA GLN A 159 -10.90 -9.37 6.46
C GLN A 159 -9.49 -9.97 6.48
N TRP A 160 -8.45 -9.20 6.13
CA TRP A 160 -7.07 -9.67 6.04
C TRP A 160 -6.59 -10.48 7.26
N LYS A 161 -7.08 -10.15 8.47
CA LYS A 161 -6.75 -10.90 9.70
C LYS A 161 -7.17 -12.37 9.65
N GLN A 162 -8.23 -12.70 8.90
CA GLN A 162 -8.73 -14.06 8.76
C GLN A 162 -7.81 -14.92 7.90
N ASP A 163 -7.08 -14.33 6.96
CA ASP A 163 -6.15 -15.05 6.09
C ASP A 163 -4.75 -15.21 6.69
N VAL A 164 -4.37 -14.39 7.67
CA VAL A 164 -3.01 -14.41 8.24
C VAL A 164 -2.60 -15.79 8.78
N PRO A 165 -3.44 -16.56 9.50
CA PRO A 165 -3.06 -17.92 9.91
C PRO A 165 -2.68 -18.81 8.72
N ARG A 166 -3.43 -18.71 7.60
CA ARG A 166 -3.13 -19.48 6.39
C ARG A 166 -1.88 -18.97 5.68
N ILE A 167 -1.65 -17.66 5.65
CA ILE A 167 -0.42 -17.04 5.14
C ILE A 167 0.79 -17.61 5.89
N ILE A 168 0.76 -17.59 7.23
CA ILE A 168 1.85 -18.10 8.06
C ILE A 168 2.04 -19.61 7.89
N GLN A 169 0.95 -20.37 7.76
CA GLN A 169 1.00 -21.80 7.51
C GLN A 169 1.66 -22.13 6.15
N THR A 170 1.40 -21.31 5.12
CA THR A 170 1.99 -21.46 3.78
C THR A 170 3.48 -21.14 3.75
N LEU A 171 3.95 -20.21 4.61
CA LEU A 171 5.39 -19.89 4.73
C LEU A 171 6.18 -21.05 5.32
N LYS A 172 7.37 -21.31 4.74
CA LYS A 172 8.38 -22.20 5.32
C LYS A 172 8.86 -21.66 6.68
N PRO A 173 9.38 -22.51 7.58
CA PRO A 173 10.21 -22.05 8.69
C PRO A 173 11.33 -21.14 8.18
N GLY A 174 11.59 -20.01 8.86
CA GLY A 174 12.54 -18.99 8.39
C GLY A 174 12.03 -18.09 7.27
N GLY A 175 10.86 -18.39 6.68
CA GLY A 175 10.27 -17.61 5.58
C GLY A 175 9.88 -16.20 6.00
N ILE A 176 9.87 -15.27 5.03
CA ILE A 176 9.66 -13.84 5.24
C ILE A 176 8.22 -13.45 4.88
N LEU A 177 7.54 -12.77 5.81
CA LEU A 177 6.25 -12.12 5.61
C LEU A 177 6.44 -10.62 5.55
N VAL A 178 5.94 -9.99 4.47
CA VAL A 178 5.92 -8.55 4.31
C VAL A 178 4.47 -8.09 4.20
N MET A 179 4.05 -7.19 5.08
CA MET A 179 2.72 -6.60 5.02
C MET A 179 2.80 -5.09 5.19
N SER A 180 1.89 -4.36 4.56
CA SER A 180 1.72 -2.94 4.86
C SER A 180 0.31 -2.61 5.29
N PHE A 181 0.19 -1.60 6.14
CA PHE A 181 -1.05 -1.20 6.79
C PHE A 181 -1.25 0.29 6.66
N ARG A 182 -2.47 0.72 6.38
CA ARG A 182 -2.83 2.14 6.44
C ARG A 182 -2.68 2.64 7.86
N THR A 183 -2.10 3.83 8.05
CA THR A 183 -1.96 4.39 9.38
C THR A 183 -3.23 5.11 9.83
N GLN A 184 -3.60 4.98 11.09
CA GLN A 184 -4.66 5.76 11.70
C GLN A 184 -4.41 7.27 11.55
N TYR A 185 -3.16 7.69 11.75
CA TYR A 185 -2.75 9.09 11.63
C TYR A 185 -3.01 9.66 10.23
N PHE A 186 -2.65 8.91 9.18
CA PHE A 186 -2.86 9.37 7.82
C PHE A 186 -4.34 9.48 7.45
N ASP A 187 -5.18 8.54 7.90
CA ASP A 187 -6.62 8.63 7.69
C ASP A 187 -7.22 9.83 8.45
N ALA A 188 -6.75 10.12 9.68
CA ALA A 188 -7.12 11.34 10.38
C ALA A 188 -6.74 12.61 9.58
N LEU A 189 -5.54 12.66 8.99
CA LEU A 189 -5.15 13.77 8.12
C LEU A 189 -6.06 13.90 6.88
N CYS A 190 -6.44 12.78 6.25
CA CYS A 190 -7.40 12.76 5.13
C CYS A 190 -8.77 13.33 5.53
N LEU A 191 -9.26 13.00 6.73
CA LEU A 191 -10.51 13.55 7.26
C LEU A 191 -10.42 15.05 7.49
N VAL A 192 -9.33 15.53 8.10
CA VAL A 192 -9.09 16.96 8.34
C VAL A 192 -8.99 17.72 7.02
N GLN A 193 -8.21 17.24 6.06
CA GLN A 193 -8.07 17.82 4.72
C GLN A 193 -9.43 17.91 4.01
N SER A 194 -10.22 16.85 4.09
CA SER A 194 -11.54 16.74 3.46
C SER A 194 -12.66 17.38 4.28
N ARG A 195 -12.41 17.80 5.53
CA ARG A 195 -13.38 18.32 6.50
C ARG A 195 -14.55 17.34 6.77
N LEU A 196 -14.23 16.07 6.90
CA LEU A 196 -15.17 14.99 7.21
C LEU A 196 -15.19 14.75 8.74
N TRP A 197 -15.69 15.72 9.48
CA TRP A 197 -15.66 15.71 10.95
C TRP A 197 -16.50 14.61 11.58
N GLU A 198 -17.50 14.10 10.88
CA GLU A 198 -18.38 13.02 11.33
C GLU A 198 -17.67 11.65 11.35
N ASP A 199 -16.57 11.52 10.59
CA ASP A 199 -15.79 10.28 10.53
C ASP A 199 -14.63 10.27 11.55
N VAL A 200 -14.45 11.34 12.37
CA VAL A 200 -13.30 11.46 13.28
C VAL A 200 -13.34 10.43 14.41
N GLU A 201 -14.48 10.31 15.09
CA GLU A 201 -14.63 9.32 16.18
C GLU A 201 -14.42 7.90 15.69
N PRO A 202 -15.05 7.42 14.58
CA PRO A 202 -14.77 6.10 14.03
C PRO A 202 -13.29 5.85 13.75
N VAL A 203 -12.55 6.84 13.24
CA VAL A 203 -11.11 6.67 12.96
C VAL A 203 -10.29 6.58 14.25
N LEU A 204 -10.68 7.29 15.30
CA LEU A 204 -9.95 7.27 16.58
C LEU A 204 -10.25 6.01 17.41
N GLU A 205 -11.51 5.56 17.42
CA GLU A 205 -11.98 4.52 18.32
C GLU A 205 -11.95 3.13 17.70
N ASP A 206 -12.27 3.04 16.39
CA ASP A 206 -12.32 1.79 15.66
C ASP A 206 -11.03 1.51 14.89
N ARG A 207 -10.94 0.31 14.29
CA ARG A 207 -9.83 -0.12 13.41
C ARG A 207 -10.31 -0.51 12.04
N GLN A 208 -11.59 -0.35 11.80
CA GLN A 208 -12.21 -0.49 10.49
C GLN A 208 -13.55 0.24 10.49
N GLY A 209 -13.95 0.77 9.35
CA GLY A 209 -15.23 1.45 9.21
C GLY A 209 -15.48 1.96 7.80
N ALA A 210 -16.72 2.34 7.56
CA ALA A 210 -17.10 3.09 6.36
C ALA A 210 -16.81 4.58 6.61
N ILE A 211 -15.68 5.06 6.07
CA ILE A 211 -15.21 6.44 6.21
C ILE A 211 -15.15 7.14 4.85
N PHE A 212 -14.80 8.42 4.85
CA PHE A 212 -14.72 9.26 3.64
C PHE A 212 -16.04 9.38 2.88
N GLY A 213 -17.18 9.24 3.55
CA GLY A 213 -18.51 9.25 2.94
C GLY A 213 -18.74 8.10 1.96
N SER A 214 -17.99 7.01 2.09
CA SER A 214 -18.10 5.78 1.30
C SER A 214 -18.89 4.72 2.05
N THR A 215 -19.50 3.78 1.32
CA THR A 215 -20.04 2.53 1.90
C THR A 215 -19.00 1.42 1.99
N THR A 216 -17.82 1.62 1.40
CA THR A 216 -16.72 0.67 1.49
C THR A 216 -16.14 0.71 2.90
N VAL A 217 -15.94 -0.47 3.48
CA VAL A 217 -15.27 -0.63 4.76
C VAL A 217 -13.76 -0.63 4.53
N PHE A 218 -13.08 0.29 5.20
CA PHE A 218 -11.61 0.39 5.21
C PHE A 218 -11.08 -0.10 6.54
N SER A 219 -9.77 -0.38 6.61
CA SER A 219 -9.10 -0.68 7.87
C SER A 219 -7.79 0.09 8.00
N TRP A 220 -7.49 0.48 9.24
CA TRP A 220 -6.28 1.20 9.62
C TRP A 220 -5.73 0.67 10.93
N GLN A 221 -4.45 0.85 11.17
CA GLN A 221 -3.78 0.34 12.37
C GLN A 221 -2.75 1.36 12.89
N THR A 222 -2.31 1.12 14.12
CA THR A 222 -1.13 1.75 14.71
C THR A 222 0.06 0.80 14.66
N SER A 223 1.27 1.34 14.76
CA SER A 223 2.50 0.54 14.80
C SER A 223 2.55 -0.40 16.02
N GLU A 224 1.99 0.02 17.15
CA GLU A 224 1.89 -0.78 18.37
C GLU A 224 0.99 -2.00 18.15
N GLU A 225 -0.19 -1.80 17.56
CA GLU A 225 -1.13 -2.89 17.24
C GLU A 225 -0.56 -3.89 16.25
N ILE A 226 0.18 -3.39 15.22
CA ILE A 226 0.85 -4.27 14.25
C ILE A 226 1.93 -5.09 14.94
N ARG A 227 2.72 -4.50 15.82
CA ARG A 227 3.73 -5.21 16.60
C ARG A 227 3.11 -6.31 17.47
N ALA A 228 2.08 -5.95 18.25
CA ALA A 228 1.37 -6.90 19.09
C ALA A 228 0.77 -8.04 18.23
N PHE A 229 0.14 -7.71 17.13
CA PHE A 229 -0.47 -8.70 16.22
C PHE A 229 0.57 -9.67 15.66
N MET A 230 1.69 -9.17 15.16
CA MET A 230 2.72 -10.01 14.53
C MET A 230 3.45 -10.88 15.55
N VAL A 231 3.84 -10.31 16.69
CA VAL A 231 4.69 -10.99 17.69
C VAL A 231 3.85 -11.76 18.71
N GLU A 232 2.89 -11.10 19.37
CA GLU A 232 2.17 -11.69 20.49
C GLU A 232 1.07 -12.67 20.05
N VAL A 233 0.37 -12.35 18.96
CA VAL A 233 -0.73 -13.20 18.46
C VAL A 233 -0.23 -14.33 17.58
N HIS A 234 0.78 -14.07 16.73
CA HIS A 234 1.24 -15.01 15.72
C HIS A 234 2.67 -15.56 15.95
N GLY A 235 3.36 -15.09 16.97
CA GLY A 235 4.69 -15.59 17.33
C GLY A 235 5.74 -15.38 16.25
N LEU A 236 5.59 -14.34 15.41
CA LEU A 236 6.55 -14.01 14.36
C LEU A 236 7.70 -13.19 14.94
N GLU A 237 8.90 -13.36 14.42
CA GLU A 237 10.03 -12.45 14.67
C GLU A 237 9.87 -11.19 13.83
N LEU A 238 9.55 -10.05 14.43
CA LEU A 238 9.46 -8.78 13.74
C LEU A 238 10.85 -8.22 13.44
N LEU A 239 11.21 -8.17 12.15
CA LEU A 239 12.53 -7.72 11.68
C LEU A 239 12.55 -6.22 11.41
N GLU A 240 11.47 -5.67 10.80
CA GLU A 240 11.36 -4.27 10.45
C GLU A 240 9.93 -3.77 10.68
N LEU A 241 9.82 -2.52 11.14
CA LEU A 241 8.57 -1.78 11.23
C LEU A 241 8.84 -0.34 10.85
N ARG A 242 8.31 0.13 9.72
CA ARG A 242 8.66 1.44 9.17
C ARG A 242 7.47 2.18 8.56
N GLY A 243 7.45 3.48 8.76
CA GLY A 243 6.58 4.38 8.01
C GLY A 243 7.05 4.53 6.56
N ILE A 244 6.11 4.52 5.63
CA ILE A 244 6.30 4.76 4.19
C ILE A 244 5.59 6.06 3.83
N GLY A 245 6.29 6.98 3.14
CA GLY A 245 5.73 8.28 2.77
C GLY A 245 5.47 9.17 3.99
N VAL A 246 6.48 9.40 4.84
CA VAL A 246 6.34 10.19 6.09
C VAL A 246 6.32 11.69 5.81
N CYS A 247 7.06 12.15 4.79
CA CYS A 247 7.21 13.58 4.45
C CYS A 247 6.74 13.91 3.04
N SER A 248 6.25 12.92 2.29
CA SER A 248 5.83 13.12 0.91
C SER A 248 4.50 12.46 0.61
N GLY A 249 3.84 12.91 -0.43
CA GLY A 249 2.53 12.43 -0.85
C GLY A 249 2.39 12.37 -2.36
N ILE A 250 1.32 11.68 -2.79
CA ILE A 250 0.85 11.68 -4.17
C ILE A 250 -0.21 12.79 -4.34
N PRO A 251 -0.56 13.17 -5.59
CA PRO A 251 -1.64 14.13 -5.82
C PRO A 251 -2.94 13.71 -5.14
N GLY A 252 -3.53 14.61 -4.38
CA GLY A 252 -4.81 14.44 -3.68
C GLY A 252 -4.69 13.96 -2.24
N ASP A 253 -3.51 13.56 -1.75
CA ASP A 253 -3.33 13.17 -0.36
C ASP A 253 -2.89 14.34 0.56
N PRO A 254 -2.98 14.20 1.90
CA PRO A 254 -2.61 15.27 2.83
C PRO A 254 -1.16 15.73 2.72
N HIS A 255 -0.24 14.83 2.34
CA HIS A 255 1.17 15.11 2.27
C HIS A 255 1.61 15.73 0.93
N GLU A 256 0.72 15.81 -0.09
CA GLU A 256 1.07 16.40 -1.39
C GLU A 256 1.62 17.82 -1.28
N HIS A 257 1.09 18.59 -0.31
CA HIS A 257 1.49 19.97 -0.06
C HIS A 257 2.81 20.12 0.69
N ILE A 258 3.31 19.03 1.27
CA ILE A 258 4.63 18.99 1.91
C ILE A 258 5.68 18.76 0.84
N CYS A 259 5.56 17.66 0.10
CA CYS A 259 6.47 17.31 -0.97
C CYS A 259 5.83 16.26 -1.90
N GLN A 260 5.97 16.47 -3.21
CA GLN A 260 5.68 15.47 -4.23
C GLN A 260 7.00 15.01 -4.86
N PRO A 261 7.38 13.72 -4.74
CA PRO A 261 8.66 13.23 -5.26
C PRO A 261 8.86 13.48 -6.75
N SER A 262 7.78 13.46 -7.55
CA SER A 262 7.82 13.71 -9.00
C SER A 262 8.19 15.16 -9.37
N GLN A 263 8.06 16.11 -8.44
CA GLN A 263 8.41 17.52 -8.65
C GLN A 263 9.87 17.83 -8.29
N LEU A 264 10.60 16.87 -7.74
CA LEU A 264 11.98 17.02 -7.31
C LEU A 264 12.95 16.60 -8.40
N ASP A 265 14.15 17.19 -8.41
CA ASP A 265 15.27 16.66 -9.19
C ASP A 265 15.82 15.35 -8.57
N ASP A 266 16.73 14.68 -9.30
CA ASP A 266 17.29 13.39 -8.85
C ASP A 266 18.06 13.50 -7.53
N ARG A 267 18.77 14.61 -7.29
CA ARG A 267 19.56 14.84 -6.07
C ARG A 267 18.64 15.07 -4.87
N GLU A 268 17.58 15.82 -5.08
CA GLU A 268 16.57 16.08 -4.06
C GLU A 268 15.81 14.80 -3.71
N ARG A 269 15.42 14.00 -4.71
CA ARG A 269 14.77 12.69 -4.48
C ARG A 269 15.63 11.74 -3.67
N VAL A 270 16.93 11.68 -3.94
CA VAL A 270 17.85 10.86 -3.13
C VAL A 270 17.91 11.33 -1.67
N LYS A 271 17.92 12.65 -1.44
CA LYS A 271 17.92 13.22 -0.08
C LYS A 271 16.59 12.95 0.64
N LEU A 272 15.47 13.12 -0.08
CA LEU A 272 14.14 12.82 0.46
C LEU A 272 14.03 11.34 0.84
N MET A 273 14.46 10.43 -0.06
CA MET A 273 14.46 8.98 0.22
C MET A 273 15.26 8.66 1.49
N LYS A 274 16.47 9.21 1.62
CA LYS A 274 17.28 9.01 2.82
C LYS A 274 16.58 9.52 4.08
N LEU A 275 16.00 10.72 4.02
CA LEU A 275 15.26 11.33 5.13
C LEU A 275 14.07 10.44 5.54
N GLU A 276 13.25 10.04 4.58
CA GLU A 276 12.05 9.24 4.87
C GLU A 276 12.37 7.84 5.38
N LEU A 277 13.43 7.21 4.87
CA LEU A 277 13.90 5.93 5.40
C LEU A 277 14.34 6.03 6.86
N GLU A 278 14.99 7.12 7.27
CA GLU A 278 15.38 7.34 8.67
C GLU A 278 14.20 7.74 9.56
N LEU A 279 13.36 8.67 9.12
CA LEU A 279 12.16 9.07 9.86
C LEU A 279 11.17 7.92 9.98
N GLY A 280 11.01 7.10 8.94
CA GLY A 280 10.13 5.94 8.98
C GLY A 280 10.47 4.93 10.08
N LYS A 281 11.74 4.87 10.55
CA LYS A 281 12.13 4.06 11.72
C LYS A 281 11.63 4.64 13.03
N THR A 282 11.71 5.96 13.17
CA THR A 282 11.44 6.65 14.44
C THR A 282 9.98 7.04 14.62
N VAL A 283 9.27 7.28 13.51
CA VAL A 283 7.84 7.66 13.51
C VAL A 283 7.06 6.82 12.48
N PRO A 284 6.96 5.50 12.69
CA PRO A 284 6.29 4.63 11.73
C PRO A 284 4.83 5.02 11.49
N ASP A 285 4.12 5.50 12.51
CA ASP A 285 2.74 5.96 12.40
C ASP A 285 2.58 7.26 11.58
N GLY A 286 3.65 8.01 11.35
CA GLY A 286 3.62 9.25 10.55
C GLY A 286 3.53 9.00 9.04
N GLY A 287 3.70 7.78 8.58
CA GLY A 287 3.63 7.42 7.16
C GLY A 287 2.22 7.30 6.62
N ARG A 288 2.11 7.28 5.30
CA ARG A 288 0.87 6.87 4.60
C ARG A 288 0.54 5.41 4.91
N TYR A 289 1.58 4.59 4.97
CA TYR A 289 1.52 3.19 5.37
C TYR A 289 2.60 2.86 6.40
N ILE A 290 2.35 1.83 7.19
CA ILE A 290 3.36 1.15 7.99
C ILE A 290 3.72 -0.14 7.27
N LEU A 291 5.00 -0.31 6.94
CA LEU A 291 5.55 -1.56 6.44
C LEU A 291 6.03 -2.39 7.62
N ALA A 292 5.54 -3.63 7.74
CA ALA A 292 6.02 -4.62 8.68
C ALA A 292 6.66 -5.78 7.92
N ILE A 293 7.87 -6.16 8.31
CA ILE A 293 8.57 -7.35 7.81
C ILE A 293 8.85 -8.27 8.97
N ALA A 294 8.38 -9.50 8.88
CA ALA A 294 8.52 -10.49 9.93
C ALA A 294 9.04 -11.82 9.37
N ARG A 295 9.65 -12.62 10.22
CA ARG A 295 10.13 -13.97 9.91
C ARG A 295 9.30 -14.99 10.66
N LYS A 296 8.93 -16.07 9.99
CA LYS A 296 8.35 -17.23 10.65
C LYS A 296 9.43 -17.94 11.44
N VAL A 297 9.24 -18.01 12.76
CA VAL A 297 10.18 -18.70 13.65
C VAL A 297 10.20 -20.20 13.35
N GLU A 298 11.37 -20.81 13.40
CA GLU A 298 11.52 -22.27 13.37
C GLU A 298 11.04 -22.84 14.71
N ILE A 299 10.03 -23.69 14.67
CA ILE A 299 9.53 -24.44 15.85
C ILE A 299 10.06 -25.87 15.74
#